data_be035f1f493f046240390885fa74e2ec
#
_entry.id   be035f1f493f046240390885fa74e2ec
#
_cell.length_a   1.000
_cell.length_b   1.000
_cell.length_c   1.000
_cell.angle_alpha   90.00
_cell.angle_beta   90.00
_cell.angle_gamma   90.00
#
_symmetry.space_group_name_H-M   'P 1'
#
loop_
_entity.id
_entity.type
_entity.pdbx_description
1 polymer ?
#
loop_
_entity_poly.entity_id
_entity_poly.type
_entity_poly.pdbx_seq_one_letter_code
_entity_poly.pdbx_strand_id
1 'polypeptide(L)'
;LKKGERKMKTKKYVDYILEVTKELLAIDSPTGYTENATKFICKEYEKLGYKPALTAKGGVLVDLGGKDKKNALMLAAHTDTLGGMVCEIKGNGRLRLSPLGGMNANNAEGENCKVVTRFNGKYDGTLQLINASIHVNGEYNDTKRSYDSVEVVLDEKVKSKEDVEKLGIMTGDFVCFDPRTTVTVSG
;
A
#
# COMPACT_ATOMS: atom_id res chain seq x y z
N LEU A 1 41.11 3.89 2.00
CA LEU A 1 40.37 3.86 0.72
C LEU A 1 40.48 5.23 0.05
N LYS A 2 40.96 5.28 -1.22
CA LYS A 2 41.07 6.52 -1.99
C LYS A 2 39.69 7.14 -2.20
N LYS A 3 39.57 8.44 -2.22
CA LYS A 3 38.30 9.21 -2.32
C LYS A 3 37.38 8.72 -3.46
N GLY A 4 37.97 8.26 -4.59
CA GLY A 4 37.23 7.67 -5.72
C GLY A 4 36.63 6.30 -5.45
N GLU A 5 37.34 5.41 -4.73
CA GLU A 5 36.83 4.06 -4.37
C GLU A 5 35.68 4.17 -3.37
N ARG A 6 35.71 5.12 -2.44
CA ARG A 6 34.62 5.38 -1.49
C ARG A 6 33.38 5.90 -2.22
N LYS A 7 33.54 6.80 -3.19
CA LYS A 7 32.43 7.34 -4.00
C LYS A 7 31.76 6.26 -4.85
N MET A 8 32.56 5.36 -5.46
CA MET A 8 32.07 4.25 -6.29
C MET A 8 31.30 3.21 -5.46
N LYS A 9 31.80 2.85 -4.25
CA LYS A 9 31.08 1.97 -3.32
C LYS A 9 29.75 2.58 -2.86
N THR A 10 29.75 3.88 -2.51
CA THR A 10 28.52 4.58 -2.09
C THR A 10 27.49 4.57 -3.21
N LYS A 11 27.88 4.84 -4.45
CA LYS A 11 26.97 4.82 -5.61
C LYS A 11 26.30 3.46 -5.77
N LYS A 12 27.04 2.36 -5.69
CA LYS A 12 26.49 1.01 -5.80
C LYS A 12 25.39 0.74 -4.76
N TYR A 13 25.56 1.18 -3.52
CA TYR A 13 24.55 1.01 -2.49
C TYR A 13 23.32 1.90 -2.75
N VAL A 14 23.52 3.12 -3.20
CA VAL A 14 22.41 4.02 -3.54
C VAL A 14 21.59 3.45 -4.69
N ASP A 15 22.24 3.01 -5.77
CA ASP A 15 21.57 2.42 -6.92
C ASP A 15 20.73 1.19 -6.50
N TYR A 16 21.30 0.30 -5.68
CA TYR A 16 20.59 -0.88 -5.15
C TYR A 16 19.40 -0.48 -4.26
N ILE A 17 19.58 0.48 -3.35
CA ILE A 17 18.50 0.96 -2.47
C ILE A 17 17.35 1.53 -3.29
N LEU A 18 17.65 2.35 -4.30
CA LEU A 18 16.63 2.96 -5.16
C LEU A 18 15.84 1.89 -5.92
N GLU A 19 16.52 0.90 -6.48
CA GLU A 19 15.89 -0.20 -7.22
C GLU A 19 14.96 -1.01 -6.31
N VAL A 20 15.49 -1.53 -5.20
CA VAL A 20 14.71 -2.34 -4.25
C VAL A 20 13.55 -1.54 -3.64
N THR A 21 13.76 -0.24 -3.36
CA THR A 21 12.68 0.62 -2.84
C THR A 21 11.54 0.76 -3.85
N LYS A 22 11.85 0.97 -5.12
CA LYS A 22 10.81 1.05 -6.18
C LYS A 22 10.02 -0.24 -6.28
N GLU A 23 10.70 -1.38 -6.27
CA GLU A 23 10.05 -2.69 -6.35
C GLU A 23 9.18 -2.95 -5.11
N LEU A 24 9.70 -2.68 -3.91
CA LEU A 24 8.96 -2.88 -2.67
C LEU A 24 7.72 -1.98 -2.59
N LEU A 25 7.84 -0.69 -2.95
CA LEU A 25 6.72 0.25 -2.93
C LEU A 25 5.66 -0.04 -4.01
N ALA A 26 5.98 -0.82 -5.04
CA ALA A 26 5.03 -1.29 -6.04
C ALA A 26 4.19 -2.50 -5.57
N ILE A 27 4.52 -3.09 -4.43
CA ILE A 27 3.78 -4.21 -3.86
C ILE A 27 2.65 -3.69 -2.98
N ASP A 28 1.41 -4.06 -3.31
CA ASP A 28 0.25 -3.79 -2.47
C ASP A 28 0.46 -4.40 -1.07
N SER A 29 0.51 -3.57 -0.03
CA SER A 29 0.76 -4.03 1.33
C SER A 29 0.05 -3.20 2.40
N PRO A 30 -1.27 -2.91 2.28
CA PRO A 30 -1.96 -2.24 3.37
C PRO A 30 -1.92 -3.08 4.65
N THR A 31 -2.03 -2.42 5.81
CA THR A 31 -2.01 -3.09 7.12
C THR A 31 -2.96 -4.28 7.13
N GLY A 32 -2.44 -5.47 7.42
CA GLY A 32 -3.16 -6.74 7.37
C GLY A 32 -3.03 -7.52 6.05
N TYR A 33 -2.51 -6.91 4.99
CA TYR A 33 -2.27 -7.55 3.68
C TYR A 33 -0.79 -7.42 3.26
N THR A 34 0.13 -7.78 4.14
CA THR A 34 1.58 -7.53 3.96
C THR A 34 2.36 -8.76 3.48
N GLU A 35 1.71 -9.90 3.24
CA GLU A 35 2.39 -11.16 2.94
C GLU A 35 3.30 -11.08 1.71
N ASN A 36 2.86 -10.41 0.64
CA ASN A 36 3.65 -10.28 -0.58
C ASN A 36 4.89 -9.40 -0.37
N ALA A 37 4.76 -8.30 0.39
CA ALA A 37 5.89 -7.45 0.74
C ALA A 37 6.90 -8.19 1.64
N THR A 38 6.44 -8.94 2.62
CA THR A 38 7.32 -9.73 3.49
C THR A 38 8.02 -10.86 2.72
N LYS A 39 7.34 -11.52 1.79
CA LYS A 39 7.96 -12.50 0.88
C LYS A 39 9.05 -11.88 -0.01
N PHE A 40 8.79 -10.68 -0.54
CA PHE A 40 9.77 -9.95 -1.31
C PHE A 40 11.01 -9.63 -0.46
N ILE A 41 10.82 -9.08 0.74
CA ILE A 41 11.91 -8.74 1.66
C ILE A 41 12.73 -9.98 2.03
N CYS A 42 12.10 -11.11 2.32
CA CYS A 42 12.81 -12.36 2.60
C CYS A 42 13.71 -12.74 1.42
N LYS A 43 13.19 -12.72 0.19
CA LYS A 43 13.98 -13.02 -1.01
C LYS A 43 15.18 -12.08 -1.20
N GLU A 44 14.99 -10.77 -0.92
CA GLU A 44 16.11 -9.81 -1.02
C GLU A 44 17.20 -10.10 0.01
N TYR A 45 16.85 -10.42 1.26
CA TYR A 45 17.83 -10.83 2.26
C TYR A 45 18.51 -12.16 1.92
N GLU A 46 17.79 -13.12 1.36
CA GLU A 46 18.36 -14.39 0.88
C GLU A 46 19.38 -14.18 -0.25
N LYS A 47 19.10 -13.29 -1.21
CA LYS A 47 20.05 -12.89 -2.27
C LYS A 47 21.34 -12.29 -1.69
N LEU A 48 21.24 -11.62 -0.56
CA LEU A 48 22.38 -11.05 0.17
C LEU A 48 23.11 -12.08 1.05
N GLY A 49 22.64 -13.33 1.09
CA GLY A 49 23.26 -14.43 1.85
C GLY A 49 22.77 -14.53 3.30
N TYR A 50 21.73 -13.82 3.69
CA TYR A 50 21.13 -13.92 5.03
C TYR A 50 20.02 -14.97 5.08
N LYS A 51 19.62 -15.34 6.30
CA LYS A 51 18.53 -16.28 6.56
C LYS A 51 17.41 -15.56 7.30
N PRO A 52 16.46 -14.95 6.58
CA PRO A 52 15.32 -14.29 7.21
C PRO A 52 14.40 -15.31 7.91
N ALA A 53 13.77 -14.90 9.01
CA ALA A 53 12.75 -15.65 9.71
C ALA A 53 11.46 -14.83 9.79
N LEU A 54 10.33 -15.49 9.60
CA LEU A 54 9.02 -14.84 9.81
C LEU A 54 8.61 -14.97 11.26
N THR A 55 8.16 -13.86 11.84
CA THR A 55 7.52 -13.86 13.15
C THR A 55 6.09 -14.37 13.07
N ALA A 56 5.47 -14.72 14.20
CA ALA A 56 4.08 -15.16 14.24
C ALA A 56 3.08 -14.12 13.70
N LYS A 57 3.45 -12.83 13.70
CA LYS A 57 2.63 -11.74 13.14
C LYS A 57 3.02 -11.35 11.70
N GLY A 58 3.82 -12.17 11.01
CA GLY A 58 4.22 -11.93 9.63
C GLY A 58 5.34 -10.90 9.45
N GLY A 59 5.99 -10.43 10.52
CA GLY A 59 7.18 -9.57 10.42
C GLY A 59 8.40 -10.38 9.99
N VAL A 60 9.36 -9.74 9.32
CA VAL A 60 10.64 -10.34 8.92
C VAL A 60 11.71 -9.99 9.93
N LEU A 61 12.38 -10.99 10.47
CA LEU A 61 13.52 -10.86 11.38
C LEU A 61 14.77 -11.42 10.70
N VAL A 62 15.84 -10.61 10.68
CA VAL A 62 17.12 -11.00 10.07
C VAL A 62 18.27 -10.74 11.03
N ASP A 63 19.05 -11.75 11.35
CA ASP A 63 20.32 -11.59 12.07
C ASP A 63 21.41 -11.18 11.05
N LEU A 64 21.83 -9.93 11.10
CA LEU A 64 22.89 -9.39 10.23
C LEU A 64 24.30 -9.74 10.73
N GLY A 65 24.38 -10.40 11.87
CA GLY A 65 25.63 -10.68 12.54
C GLY A 65 26.20 -9.45 13.27
N GLY A 66 27.03 -9.71 14.24
CA GLY A 66 27.69 -8.65 15.00
C GLY A 66 28.84 -9.20 15.83
N LYS A 67 29.76 -8.33 16.23
CA LYS A 67 30.92 -8.70 17.07
C LYS A 67 30.51 -8.93 18.52
N ASP A 68 29.54 -8.20 19.01
CA ASP A 68 29.04 -8.29 20.38
C ASP A 68 27.59 -8.77 20.38
N LYS A 69 27.39 -10.04 20.74
CA LYS A 69 26.06 -10.66 20.83
C LYS A 69 25.29 -10.27 22.10
N LYS A 70 25.97 -9.69 23.10
CA LYS A 70 25.31 -9.28 24.36
C LYS A 70 24.71 -7.88 24.26
N ASN A 71 25.27 -7.03 23.40
CA ASN A 71 24.81 -5.65 23.17
C ASN A 71 24.34 -5.49 21.71
N ALA A 72 23.37 -6.29 21.32
CA ALA A 72 22.82 -6.24 19.97
C ALA A 72 22.05 -4.93 19.72
N LEU A 73 22.24 -4.34 18.54
CA LEU A 73 21.44 -3.23 18.04
C LEU A 73 20.35 -3.77 17.12
N MET A 74 19.09 -3.42 17.38
CA MET A 74 17.98 -3.73 16.51
C MET A 74 17.65 -2.51 15.65
N LEU A 75 17.63 -2.70 14.32
CA LEU A 75 17.08 -1.77 13.37
C LEU A 75 15.66 -2.22 13.03
N ALA A 76 14.68 -1.35 13.22
CA ALA A 76 13.28 -1.67 12.97
C ALA A 76 12.68 -0.69 11.96
N ALA A 77 11.88 -1.23 11.04
CA ALA A 77 11.09 -0.46 10.09
C ALA A 77 9.77 -1.20 9.82
N HIS A 78 8.75 -0.49 9.34
CA HIS A 78 7.50 -1.11 8.92
C HIS A 78 7.45 -1.26 7.39
N THR A 79 6.67 -2.22 6.90
CA THR A 79 6.48 -2.54 5.50
C THR A 79 5.06 -2.30 5.02
N ASP A 80 4.14 -2.15 5.97
CA ASP A 80 2.75 -1.87 5.63
C ASP A 80 2.60 -0.44 5.12
N THR A 81 1.73 -0.31 4.13
CA THR A 81 1.34 0.95 3.51
C THR A 81 -0.05 1.37 3.97
N LEU A 82 -0.42 2.59 3.65
CA LEU A 82 -1.78 3.07 3.83
C LEU A 82 -2.72 2.36 2.86
N GLY A 83 -3.97 2.16 3.27
CA GLY A 83 -4.99 1.53 2.46
C GLY A 83 -6.38 1.68 3.06
N GLY A 84 -7.31 0.90 2.55
CA GLY A 84 -8.66 0.80 3.06
C GLY A 84 -9.13 -0.65 3.13
N MET A 85 -10.23 -0.85 3.84
CA MET A 85 -10.96 -2.10 3.87
C MET A 85 -12.42 -1.82 3.53
N VAL A 86 -13.02 -2.61 2.66
CA VAL A 86 -14.43 -2.51 2.35
C VAL A 86 -15.23 -2.79 3.61
N CYS A 87 -15.94 -1.79 4.14
CA CYS A 87 -16.81 -1.94 5.30
C CYS A 87 -18.30 -1.99 4.94
N GLU A 88 -18.67 -1.52 3.74
CA GLU A 88 -20.03 -1.58 3.24
C GLU A 88 -20.05 -1.57 1.71
N ILE A 89 -20.90 -2.39 1.13
CA ILE A 89 -21.31 -2.31 -0.28
C ILE A 89 -22.66 -1.64 -0.32
N LYS A 90 -22.71 -0.43 -0.89
CA LYS A 90 -23.91 0.39 -0.97
C LYS A 90 -24.90 -0.14 -2.01
N GLY A 91 -26.17 0.20 -1.87
CA GLY A 91 -27.22 -0.22 -2.82
C GLY A 91 -27.00 0.23 -4.27
N ASN A 92 -26.19 1.26 -4.49
CA ASN A 92 -25.79 1.76 -5.83
C ASN A 92 -24.49 1.11 -6.37
N GLY A 93 -23.95 0.10 -5.71
CA GLY A 93 -22.72 -0.60 -6.10
C GLY A 93 -21.41 0.13 -5.72
N ARG A 94 -21.47 1.24 -4.99
CA ARG A 94 -20.29 1.93 -4.50
C ARG A 94 -19.84 1.36 -3.16
N LEU A 95 -18.53 1.51 -2.83
CA LEU A 95 -17.97 0.91 -1.62
C LEU A 95 -17.62 2.00 -0.59
N ARG A 96 -18.07 1.82 0.64
CA ARG A 96 -17.58 2.57 1.78
C ARG A 96 -16.38 1.87 2.39
N LEU A 97 -15.38 2.64 2.81
CA LEU A 97 -14.15 2.12 3.37
C LEU A 97 -14.01 2.42 4.85
N SER A 98 -13.37 1.51 5.55
CA SER A 98 -12.68 1.76 6.81
C SER A 98 -11.19 2.02 6.51
N PRO A 99 -10.55 3.06 7.09
CA PRO A 99 -9.14 3.32 6.84
C PRO A 99 -8.26 2.23 7.44
N LEU A 100 -7.18 1.88 6.74
CA LEU A 100 -6.09 1.08 7.25
C LEU A 100 -4.85 1.96 7.40
N GLY A 101 -4.31 2.02 8.61
CA GLY A 101 -3.29 3.00 8.97
C GLY A 101 -3.86 4.42 9.09
N GLY A 102 -2.97 5.41 9.10
CA GLY A 102 -3.32 6.83 9.25
C GLY A 102 -3.67 7.54 7.95
N MET A 103 -4.41 6.89 7.03
CA MET A 103 -4.75 7.52 5.75
C MET A 103 -5.75 8.65 5.91
N ASN A 104 -5.45 9.79 5.32
CA ASN A 104 -6.31 10.96 5.31
C ASN A 104 -7.16 10.98 4.03
N ALA A 105 -8.49 11.12 4.18
CA ALA A 105 -9.42 11.15 3.06
C ALA A 105 -9.14 12.30 2.07
N ASN A 106 -8.61 13.45 2.53
CA ASN A 106 -8.19 14.53 1.62
C ASN A 106 -7.06 14.12 0.67
N ASN A 107 -6.14 13.25 1.14
CA ASN A 107 -5.01 12.83 0.32
C ASN A 107 -5.38 11.68 -0.61
N ALA A 108 -6.48 11.01 -0.35
CA ALA A 108 -6.93 9.84 -1.09
C ALA A 108 -8.06 10.16 -2.09
N GLU A 109 -8.71 11.32 -1.97
CA GLU A 109 -9.73 11.78 -2.94
C GLU A 109 -9.09 11.95 -4.32
N GLY A 110 -9.68 11.33 -5.33
CA GLY A 110 -9.19 11.35 -6.71
C GLY A 110 -8.09 10.33 -7.00
N GLU A 111 -7.66 9.55 -6.02
CA GLU A 111 -6.65 8.52 -6.23
C GLU A 111 -7.26 7.25 -6.83
N ASN A 112 -6.52 6.64 -7.77
CA ASN A 112 -6.83 5.31 -8.26
C ASN A 112 -6.51 4.27 -7.20
N CYS A 113 -7.32 3.24 -7.16
CA CYS A 113 -7.17 2.15 -6.20
C CYS A 113 -7.56 0.81 -6.82
N LYS A 114 -7.20 -0.27 -6.14
CA LYS A 114 -7.58 -1.64 -6.47
C LYS A 114 -8.26 -2.28 -5.29
N VAL A 115 -9.41 -2.87 -5.51
CA VAL A 115 -10.06 -3.77 -4.56
C VAL A 115 -9.47 -5.17 -4.76
N VAL A 116 -8.84 -5.71 -3.73
CA VAL A 116 -8.27 -7.06 -3.74
C VAL A 116 -9.19 -7.97 -2.94
N THR A 117 -9.82 -8.92 -3.63
CA THR A 117 -10.77 -9.82 -2.99
C THR A 117 -10.08 -11.00 -2.30
N ARG A 118 -10.76 -11.62 -1.35
CA ARG A 118 -10.33 -12.85 -0.67
C ARG A 118 -9.94 -13.97 -1.64
N PHE A 119 -10.53 -13.99 -2.83
CA PHE A 119 -10.29 -15.03 -3.84
C PHE A 119 -9.32 -14.57 -4.93
N ASN A 120 -8.48 -13.56 -4.65
CA ASN A 120 -7.47 -12.99 -5.53
C ASN A 120 -8.03 -12.27 -6.78
N GLY A 121 -9.31 -11.93 -6.80
CA GLY A 121 -9.85 -10.98 -7.78
C GLY A 121 -9.27 -9.59 -7.54
N LYS A 122 -9.03 -8.84 -8.61
CA LYS A 122 -8.58 -7.44 -8.54
C LYS A 122 -9.47 -6.60 -9.43
N TYR A 123 -9.99 -5.53 -8.87
CA TYR A 123 -10.90 -4.61 -9.57
C TYR A 123 -10.42 -3.18 -9.35
N ASP A 124 -10.22 -2.46 -10.44
CA ASP A 124 -9.80 -1.08 -10.40
C ASP A 124 -10.97 -0.15 -10.03
N GLY A 125 -10.65 1.00 -9.49
CA GLY A 125 -11.61 2.02 -9.12
C GLY A 125 -10.94 3.30 -8.66
N THR A 126 -11.76 4.28 -8.29
CA THR A 126 -11.31 5.60 -7.84
C THR A 126 -12.02 5.97 -6.54
N LEU A 127 -11.29 6.49 -5.57
CA LEU A 127 -11.88 7.07 -4.37
C LEU A 127 -12.31 8.52 -4.67
N GLN A 128 -13.58 8.83 -4.43
CA GLN A 128 -14.12 10.16 -4.65
C GLN A 128 -15.16 10.55 -3.59
N LEU A 129 -15.53 11.83 -3.55
CA LEU A 129 -16.69 12.25 -2.77
C LEU A 129 -17.96 11.54 -3.23
N ILE A 130 -18.88 11.31 -2.30
CA ILE A 130 -20.22 10.76 -2.59
C ILE A 130 -20.96 11.65 -3.60
N ASN A 131 -20.85 12.98 -3.45
CA ASN A 131 -21.36 13.98 -4.40
C ASN A 131 -20.16 14.72 -5.02
N ALA A 132 -19.49 14.07 -5.97
CA ALA A 132 -18.18 14.50 -6.49
C ALA A 132 -18.20 15.62 -7.53
N SER A 133 -19.38 16.00 -8.05
CA SER A 133 -19.44 17.00 -9.13
C SER A 133 -19.56 18.41 -8.58
N ILE A 134 -18.52 19.23 -8.75
CA ILE A 134 -18.51 20.65 -8.36
C ILE A 134 -19.61 21.47 -9.09
N HIS A 135 -20.05 21.03 -10.27
CA HIS A 135 -21.05 21.75 -11.06
C HIS A 135 -22.46 21.62 -10.51
N VAL A 136 -22.76 20.60 -9.72
CA VAL A 136 -24.10 20.31 -9.17
C VAL A 136 -24.10 20.21 -7.64
N ASN A 137 -22.93 20.16 -7.03
CA ASN A 137 -22.78 20.12 -5.57
C ASN A 137 -22.40 21.51 -5.06
N GLY A 138 -23.37 22.29 -4.63
CA GLY A 138 -23.14 23.63 -4.08
C GLY A 138 -22.29 23.67 -2.81
N GLU A 139 -22.21 22.55 -2.09
CA GLU A 139 -21.42 22.40 -0.86
C GLU A 139 -20.06 21.68 -1.10
N TYR A 140 -19.65 21.50 -2.35
CA TYR A 140 -18.45 20.74 -2.70
C TYR A 140 -17.21 21.21 -1.93
N ASN A 141 -16.98 22.53 -1.88
CA ASN A 141 -15.81 23.10 -1.22
C ASN A 141 -15.89 23.02 0.31
N ASP A 142 -17.08 23.03 0.88
CA ASP A 142 -17.33 23.05 2.32
C ASP A 142 -17.51 21.64 2.90
N THR A 143 -17.68 20.63 2.02
CA THR A 143 -17.81 19.23 2.44
C THR A 143 -16.50 18.76 3.06
N LYS A 144 -16.53 18.45 4.36
CA LYS A 144 -15.38 17.84 5.05
C LYS A 144 -15.09 16.47 4.45
N ARG A 145 -13.85 16.24 4.02
CA ARG A 145 -13.39 14.93 3.54
C ARG A 145 -13.17 14.00 4.74
N SER A 146 -13.94 12.93 4.76
CA SER A 146 -13.88 11.88 5.77
C SER A 146 -14.28 10.56 5.13
N TYR A 147 -14.06 9.45 5.80
CA TYR A 147 -14.49 8.14 5.31
C TYR A 147 -16.00 7.94 5.22
N ASP A 148 -16.77 8.84 5.84
CA ASP A 148 -18.23 8.88 5.68
C ASP A 148 -18.67 9.71 4.46
N SER A 149 -17.80 10.57 3.92
CA SER A 149 -18.11 11.45 2.79
C SER A 149 -17.43 11.01 1.48
N VAL A 150 -16.56 10.00 1.52
CA VAL A 150 -15.90 9.43 0.33
C VAL A 150 -16.33 7.98 0.11
N GLU A 151 -16.21 7.53 -1.14
CA GLU A 151 -16.54 6.16 -1.54
C GLU A 151 -15.71 5.73 -2.74
N VAL A 152 -15.49 4.43 -2.90
CA VAL A 152 -14.88 3.87 -4.11
C VAL A 152 -15.95 3.66 -5.17
N VAL A 153 -15.67 4.17 -6.35
CA VAL A 153 -16.39 3.87 -7.59
C VAL A 153 -15.54 2.88 -8.37
N LEU A 154 -16.10 1.71 -8.63
CA LEU A 154 -15.43 0.65 -9.40
C LEU A 154 -15.48 0.97 -10.91
N ASP A 155 -14.40 0.64 -11.62
CA ASP A 155 -14.32 0.72 -13.09
C ASP A 155 -15.00 -0.49 -13.74
N GLU A 156 -16.15 -0.91 -13.17
CA GLU A 156 -16.93 -2.05 -13.57
C GLU A 156 -18.38 -1.66 -13.87
N LYS A 157 -19.06 -2.47 -14.68
CA LYS A 157 -20.48 -2.27 -15.01
C LYS A 157 -21.40 -2.72 -13.89
N VAL A 158 -21.28 -2.09 -12.73
CA VAL A 158 -22.10 -2.39 -11.54
C VAL A 158 -23.04 -1.23 -11.26
N LYS A 159 -24.28 -1.53 -10.86
CA LYS A 159 -25.32 -0.55 -10.53
C LYS A 159 -26.02 -0.87 -9.22
N SER A 160 -25.74 -2.02 -8.64
CA SER A 160 -26.33 -2.48 -7.40
C SER A 160 -25.34 -3.23 -6.52
N LYS A 161 -25.70 -3.46 -5.29
CA LYS A 161 -24.94 -4.27 -4.36
C LYS A 161 -24.75 -5.70 -4.89
N GLU A 162 -25.80 -6.28 -5.45
CA GLU A 162 -25.81 -7.65 -6.01
C GLU A 162 -24.83 -7.78 -7.19
N ASP A 163 -24.67 -6.73 -7.99
CA ASP A 163 -23.71 -6.74 -9.10
C ASP A 163 -22.27 -6.78 -8.57
N VAL A 164 -21.97 -6.05 -7.51
CA VAL A 164 -20.65 -6.04 -6.86
C VAL A 164 -20.37 -7.40 -6.18
N GLU A 165 -21.36 -7.97 -5.50
CA GLU A 165 -21.24 -9.28 -4.86
C GLU A 165 -20.98 -10.40 -5.89
N LYS A 166 -21.55 -10.32 -7.11
CA LYS A 166 -21.25 -11.25 -8.22
C LYS A 166 -19.79 -11.18 -8.68
N LEU A 167 -19.10 -10.05 -8.51
CA LEU A 167 -17.65 -9.93 -8.75
C LEU A 167 -16.82 -10.62 -7.66
N GLY A 168 -17.46 -11.09 -6.59
CA GLY A 168 -16.78 -11.70 -5.44
C GLY A 168 -16.21 -10.66 -4.46
N ILE A 169 -16.59 -9.39 -4.60
CA ILE A 169 -16.22 -8.33 -3.64
C ILE A 169 -17.13 -8.46 -2.42
N MET A 170 -16.53 -8.37 -1.23
CA MET A 170 -17.24 -8.45 0.03
C MET A 170 -16.64 -7.52 1.09
N THR A 171 -17.36 -7.33 2.18
CA THR A 171 -16.84 -6.65 3.36
C THR A 171 -15.63 -7.39 3.90
N GLY A 172 -14.58 -6.64 4.26
CA GLY A 172 -13.29 -7.19 4.67
C GLY A 172 -12.26 -7.32 3.53
N ASP A 173 -12.64 -7.08 2.28
CA ASP A 173 -11.69 -7.02 1.17
C ASP A 173 -10.82 -5.76 1.26
N PHE A 174 -9.56 -5.87 0.82
CA PHE A 174 -8.59 -4.79 0.91
C PHE A 174 -8.70 -3.83 -0.27
N VAL A 175 -8.47 -2.55 0.01
CA VAL A 175 -8.35 -1.52 -1.01
C VAL A 175 -6.95 -0.93 -0.95
N CYS A 176 -6.21 -1.12 -2.04
CA CYS A 176 -4.84 -0.68 -2.21
C CYS A 176 -4.81 0.52 -3.16
N PHE A 177 -4.13 1.59 -2.78
CA PHE A 177 -3.95 2.76 -3.63
C PHE A 177 -2.74 2.61 -4.53
N ASP A 178 -2.84 3.11 -5.76
CA ASP A 178 -1.76 2.99 -6.73
C ASP A 178 -0.51 3.75 -6.25
N PRO A 179 0.67 3.10 -6.25
CA PRO A 179 1.89 3.77 -5.89
C PRO A 179 2.28 4.79 -6.95
N ARG A 180 2.74 5.98 -6.50
CA ARG A 180 3.24 7.04 -7.39
C ARG A 180 4.73 7.26 -7.19
N THR A 181 5.49 6.17 -7.10
CA THR A 181 6.93 6.23 -6.91
C THR A 181 7.60 6.81 -8.15
N THR A 182 8.23 7.97 -8.01
CA THR A 182 9.01 8.63 -9.06
C THR A 182 10.45 8.83 -8.60
N VAL A 183 11.38 8.72 -9.53
CA VAL A 183 12.80 9.04 -9.30
C VAL A 183 13.19 10.15 -10.24
N THR A 184 13.73 11.23 -9.70
CA THR A 184 14.21 12.37 -10.50
C THR A 184 15.73 12.37 -10.60
N VAL A 185 16.28 13.08 -11.60
CA VAL A 185 17.74 13.17 -11.81
C VAL A 185 18.43 13.93 -10.67
N SER A 186 17.71 14.81 -10.01
CA SER A 186 18.23 15.64 -8.91
C SER A 186 18.11 15.01 -7.52
N GLY A 187 17.55 13.82 -7.43
CA GLY A 187 17.46 13.08 -6.16
C GLY A 187 16.06 12.67 -5.78
#